data_b3310c7404f035241345efa70d336be2
#
_entry.id   b3310c7404f035241345efa70d336be2
#
_cell.length_a   1.000
_cell.length_b   1.000
_cell.length_c   1.000
_cell.angle_alpha   90.00
_cell.angle_beta   90.00
_cell.angle_gamma   90.00
#
_symmetry.space_group_name_H-M   'P 1'
#
loop_
_entity.id
_entity.type
_entity.pdbx_description
1 polymer ?
#
loop_
_entity_poly.entity_id
_entity_poly.type
_entity_poly.pdbx_seq_one_letter_code
_entity_poly.pdbx_strand_id
1 'polypeptide(L)'
;SLQRDFPSHYGSIMYYDLFTKKTKDIINKSITITPIPKIAICLYGLFRGDWKKTLERTLEQFAKPLNADVFIFTWEHYAQWSGFAGGPTWAWRVLNEDIRKIMPDELKNNDDMWKLFPRVTSKLCAEYMAPLKLDDLENIKLEYPCIKTIYTENQKEFEQSRTPDNPFSVNGTSYLQYGVWKSFQLAQEYEYKNNIKYDFVAIIRNDSEPCGSAPSIDDLLKLNFNDVCDDHIPAGMFSIGNIIGRRFAIETFANWYHYRPYLETSPLFYYSPFAAHESAMKHSLVHNLRICKGLLPMIYAETLCLKGMRLPNISLELKQDLEYLKNDKNHSKIKIQEFEDFFVFLKNYFKPLSDNAYKYSRNSNGDNGHYHILDNGIIKIENSLSFQLGKVMISNSKTFSGYILMPFKLIRTIQIWKKEKKHFPSLPLHFYSDYDEALKLKNSFTYKIGELLIHAHRKWYLGGYLEFYWKLLQLKQKLKNK
;
A
#
# COMPACT_ATOMS: atom_id res chain seq x y z
N SER A 1 21.13 2.58 -14.08
CA SER A 1 21.28 1.16 -14.34
C SER A 1 21.97 0.48 -13.16
N LEU A 2 21.96 -0.85 -13.12
CA LEU A 2 22.59 -1.67 -12.07
C LEU A 2 24.05 -1.30 -11.79
N GLN A 3 24.80 -0.91 -12.79
CA GLN A 3 26.21 -0.50 -12.65
C GLN A 3 26.43 0.75 -11.81
N ARG A 4 25.49 1.71 -11.84
CA ARG A 4 25.57 2.94 -11.04
C ARG A 4 25.22 2.70 -9.59
N ASP A 5 24.25 1.79 -9.36
CA ASP A 5 23.67 1.60 -8.04
C ASP A 5 24.48 0.61 -7.18
N PHE A 6 25.34 -0.22 -7.83
CA PHE A 6 26.16 -1.25 -7.18
C PHE A 6 27.61 -1.28 -7.67
N PRO A 7 28.41 -0.27 -7.37
CA PRO A 7 29.82 -0.21 -7.84
C PRO A 7 30.67 -1.40 -7.40
N SER A 8 30.37 -1.99 -6.22
CA SER A 8 31.08 -3.17 -5.71
C SER A 8 30.87 -4.45 -6.52
N HIS A 9 29.84 -4.48 -7.38
CA HIS A 9 29.53 -5.61 -8.26
C HIS A 9 29.84 -5.34 -9.73
N TYR A 10 30.58 -4.24 -10.00
CA TYR A 10 30.83 -3.78 -11.35
C TYR A 10 31.42 -4.84 -12.26
N GLY A 11 32.42 -5.57 -11.78
CA GLY A 11 33.05 -6.65 -12.53
C GLY A 11 32.09 -7.80 -12.87
N SER A 12 31.24 -8.18 -11.94
CA SER A 12 30.24 -9.23 -12.13
C SER A 12 29.16 -8.80 -13.12
N ILE A 13 28.75 -7.54 -13.08
CA ILE A 13 27.75 -6.97 -14.00
C ILE A 13 28.34 -6.85 -15.42
N MET A 14 29.60 -6.41 -15.57
CA MET A 14 30.24 -6.38 -16.86
C MET A 14 30.42 -7.77 -17.48
N TYR A 15 30.80 -8.77 -16.69
CA TYR A 15 30.91 -10.15 -17.16
C TYR A 15 29.53 -10.70 -17.57
N TYR A 16 28.51 -10.40 -16.80
CA TYR A 16 27.13 -10.71 -17.12
C TYR A 16 26.68 -10.10 -18.46
N ASP A 17 26.93 -8.81 -18.68
CA ASP A 17 26.57 -8.13 -19.92
C ASP A 17 27.28 -8.71 -21.15
N LEU A 18 28.56 -9.04 -21.01
CA LEU A 18 29.36 -9.66 -22.10
C LEU A 18 28.89 -11.08 -22.41
N PHE A 19 28.61 -11.88 -21.37
CA PHE A 19 28.15 -13.24 -21.53
C PHE A 19 26.75 -13.29 -22.14
N THR A 20 25.81 -12.49 -21.58
CA THR A 20 24.42 -12.46 -22.03
C THR A 20 24.29 -11.93 -23.46
N LYS A 21 25.11 -10.96 -23.88
CA LYS A 21 25.07 -10.44 -25.24
C LYS A 21 25.35 -11.50 -26.30
N LYS A 22 26.33 -12.39 -26.06
CA LYS A 22 26.64 -13.49 -26.98
C LYS A 22 25.61 -14.61 -26.93
N THR A 23 25.18 -15.01 -25.74
CA THR A 23 24.27 -16.16 -25.56
C THR A 23 22.84 -15.78 -25.95
N LYS A 24 22.43 -14.55 -25.71
CA LYS A 24 21.12 -13.98 -26.01
C LYS A 24 20.71 -14.13 -27.47
N ASP A 25 21.60 -13.79 -28.40
CA ASP A 25 21.30 -13.84 -29.83
C ASP A 25 21.13 -15.29 -30.30
N ILE A 26 21.86 -16.23 -29.70
CA ILE A 26 21.77 -17.65 -30.02
C ILE A 26 20.47 -18.24 -29.50
N ILE A 27 20.13 -17.96 -28.25
CA ILE A 27 18.94 -18.55 -27.60
C ILE A 27 17.66 -17.90 -28.13
N ASN A 28 17.63 -16.59 -28.33
CA ASN A 28 16.45 -15.93 -28.91
C ASN A 28 16.12 -16.43 -30.34
N LYS A 29 17.13 -16.82 -31.12
CA LYS A 29 16.93 -17.42 -32.44
C LYS A 29 16.37 -18.85 -32.37
N SER A 30 16.55 -19.55 -31.24
CA SER A 30 16.08 -20.93 -31.05
C SER A 30 14.73 -21.04 -30.34
N ILE A 31 14.20 -19.95 -29.79
CA ILE A 31 12.89 -19.94 -29.13
C ILE A 31 11.79 -19.85 -30.19
N THR A 32 11.09 -20.94 -30.39
CA THR A 32 9.84 -20.95 -31.14
C THR A 32 8.71 -20.61 -30.20
N ILE A 33 8.08 -19.46 -30.41
CA ILE A 33 6.89 -19.07 -29.64
C ILE A 33 5.66 -19.52 -30.42
N THR A 34 4.71 -20.09 -29.73
CA THR A 34 3.40 -20.42 -30.33
C THR A 34 2.73 -19.14 -30.84
N PRO A 35 1.92 -19.20 -31.93
CA PRO A 35 1.21 -18.02 -32.45
C PRO A 35 0.37 -17.30 -31.39
N ILE A 36 -0.15 -18.07 -30.40
CA ILE A 36 -0.85 -17.57 -29.22
C ILE A 36 -0.08 -18.08 -27.99
N PRO A 37 0.74 -17.25 -27.36
CA PRO A 37 1.54 -17.68 -26.23
C PRO A 37 0.67 -18.10 -25.03
N LYS A 38 1.05 -19.20 -24.39
CA LYS A 38 0.43 -19.66 -23.13
C LYS A 38 1.05 -18.92 -21.96
N ILE A 39 0.21 -18.40 -21.09
CA ILE A 39 0.62 -17.58 -19.96
C ILE A 39 0.12 -18.21 -18.66
N ALA A 40 0.98 -18.30 -17.66
CA ALA A 40 0.62 -18.66 -16.30
C ALA A 40 0.74 -17.46 -15.38
N ILE A 41 -0.19 -17.31 -14.44
CA ILE A 41 -0.10 -16.41 -13.30
C ILE A 41 -0.06 -17.24 -12.02
N CYS A 42 1.06 -17.17 -11.31
CA CYS A 42 1.30 -17.85 -10.05
C CYS A 42 1.11 -16.85 -8.91
N LEU A 43 0.01 -16.97 -8.19
CA LEU A 43 -0.30 -16.13 -7.04
C LEU A 43 0.27 -16.78 -5.77
N TYR A 44 0.91 -15.98 -4.91
CA TYR A 44 1.56 -16.52 -3.73
C TYR A 44 1.46 -15.64 -2.48
N GLY A 45 1.57 -16.28 -1.33
CA GLY A 45 1.70 -15.63 -0.04
C GLY A 45 0.38 -15.47 0.71
N LEU A 46 0.40 -14.67 1.74
CA LEU A 46 -0.72 -14.47 2.66
C LEU A 46 -1.79 -13.58 2.02
N PHE A 47 -3.04 -14.01 2.07
CA PHE A 47 -4.17 -13.13 1.82
C PHE A 47 -4.33 -12.09 2.94
N ARG A 48 -4.80 -10.88 2.62
CA ARG A 48 -4.95 -9.79 3.58
C ARG A 48 -6.25 -9.01 3.36
N GLY A 49 -6.85 -8.55 4.46
CA GLY A 49 -8.03 -7.69 4.43
C GLY A 49 -9.18 -8.25 3.58
N ASP A 50 -9.69 -7.47 2.65
CA ASP A 50 -10.73 -7.89 1.69
C ASP A 50 -10.12 -8.64 0.49
N TRP A 51 -9.45 -9.74 0.78
CA TRP A 51 -8.67 -10.53 -0.16
C TRP A 51 -9.48 -11.03 -1.36
N LYS A 52 -10.79 -11.29 -1.20
CA LYS A 52 -11.65 -11.73 -2.31
C LYS A 52 -11.68 -10.68 -3.41
N LYS A 53 -11.95 -9.43 -3.06
CA LYS A 53 -11.97 -8.32 -4.02
C LYS A 53 -10.61 -8.09 -4.67
N THR A 54 -9.51 -8.22 -3.91
CA THR A 54 -8.16 -8.12 -4.47
C THR A 54 -7.89 -9.23 -5.48
N LEU A 55 -8.26 -10.46 -5.16
CA LEU A 55 -8.13 -11.61 -6.07
C LEU A 55 -9.00 -11.42 -7.32
N GLU A 56 -10.28 -11.08 -7.18
CA GLU A 56 -11.21 -10.81 -8.29
C GLU A 56 -10.66 -9.76 -9.25
N ARG A 57 -10.10 -8.65 -8.73
CA ARG A 57 -9.48 -7.62 -9.57
C ARG A 57 -8.26 -8.13 -10.33
N THR A 58 -7.42 -8.93 -9.68
CA THR A 58 -6.27 -9.54 -10.36
C THR A 58 -6.72 -10.46 -11.48
N LEU A 59 -7.77 -11.25 -11.25
CA LEU A 59 -8.34 -12.14 -12.26
C LEU A 59 -8.94 -11.35 -13.44
N GLU A 60 -9.74 -10.33 -13.17
CA GLU A 60 -10.39 -9.51 -14.20
C GLU A 60 -9.42 -8.62 -14.98
N GLN A 61 -8.44 -8.02 -14.31
CA GLN A 61 -7.55 -7.04 -14.93
C GLN A 61 -6.27 -7.64 -15.52
N PHE A 62 -5.86 -8.82 -15.09
CA PHE A 62 -4.64 -9.47 -15.56
C PHE A 62 -4.89 -10.85 -16.18
N ALA A 63 -5.54 -11.78 -15.45
CA ALA A 63 -5.67 -13.12 -15.94
C ALA A 63 -6.55 -13.20 -17.20
N LYS A 64 -7.70 -12.53 -17.17
CA LYS A 64 -8.65 -12.53 -18.28
C LYS A 64 -8.12 -11.85 -19.56
N PRO A 65 -7.54 -10.62 -19.51
CA PRO A 65 -6.94 -10.00 -20.70
C PRO A 65 -5.77 -10.78 -21.31
N LEU A 66 -5.00 -11.46 -20.48
CA LEU A 66 -3.87 -12.28 -20.92
C LEU A 66 -4.29 -13.70 -21.34
N ASN A 67 -5.55 -14.07 -21.16
CA ASN A 67 -6.04 -15.44 -21.30
C ASN A 67 -5.14 -16.44 -20.53
N ALA A 68 -4.76 -16.07 -19.30
CA ALA A 68 -3.77 -16.79 -18.50
C ALA A 68 -4.44 -17.84 -17.60
N ASP A 69 -3.76 -18.95 -17.42
CA ASP A 69 -4.08 -19.93 -16.37
C ASP A 69 -3.53 -19.44 -15.03
N VAL A 70 -4.29 -19.65 -13.95
CA VAL A 70 -3.98 -19.12 -12.63
C VAL A 70 -3.73 -20.27 -11.63
N PHE A 71 -2.67 -20.11 -10.86
CA PHE A 71 -2.23 -21.05 -9.81
C PHE A 71 -2.09 -20.28 -8.50
N ILE A 72 -2.74 -20.74 -7.43
CA ILE A 72 -2.77 -20.02 -6.16
C ILE A 72 -2.16 -20.88 -5.07
N PHE A 73 -1.10 -20.35 -4.46
CA PHE A 73 -0.56 -20.83 -3.20
C PHE A 73 -0.87 -19.82 -2.09
N THR A 74 -1.43 -20.29 -0.97
CA THR A 74 -1.66 -19.47 0.20
C THR A 74 -1.59 -20.30 1.48
N TRP A 75 -1.68 -19.61 2.63
CA TRP A 75 -1.77 -20.22 3.93
C TRP A 75 -3.22 -20.47 4.34
N GLU A 76 -3.47 -21.39 5.25
CA GLU A 76 -4.81 -21.70 5.78
C GLU A 76 -5.43 -20.54 6.58
N HIS A 77 -4.68 -19.46 6.79
CA HIS A 77 -5.14 -18.26 7.47
C HIS A 77 -4.89 -17.04 6.58
N TYR A 78 -5.66 -15.99 6.82
CA TYR A 78 -5.43 -14.67 6.20
C TYR A 78 -5.30 -13.59 7.27
N ALA A 79 -4.58 -12.51 6.97
CA ALA A 79 -4.41 -11.40 7.89
C ALA A 79 -5.61 -10.45 7.82
N GLN A 80 -6.29 -10.25 8.94
CA GLN A 80 -7.43 -9.34 9.05
C GLN A 80 -7.00 -7.88 9.08
N TRP A 81 -5.80 -7.61 9.59
CA TRP A 81 -5.16 -6.31 9.61
C TRP A 81 -3.64 -6.46 9.44
N SER A 82 -2.90 -5.34 9.35
CA SER A 82 -1.49 -5.39 8.99
C SER A 82 -0.55 -5.94 10.05
N GLY A 83 -1.00 -6.07 11.29
CA GLY A 83 -0.17 -6.56 12.39
C GLY A 83 0.91 -5.57 12.84
N PHE A 84 1.72 -5.99 13.83
CA PHE A 84 2.82 -5.21 14.38
C PHE A 84 4.17 -5.50 13.70
N ALA A 85 4.21 -6.43 12.75
CA ALA A 85 5.47 -6.85 12.13
C ALA A 85 5.88 -5.96 10.95
N GLY A 86 7.17 -5.81 10.80
CA GLY A 86 7.77 -5.45 9.51
C GLY A 86 8.16 -4.00 9.32
N GLY A 87 8.83 -3.41 10.27
CA GLY A 87 9.45 -2.09 10.13
C GLY A 87 10.04 -1.62 11.46
N PRO A 88 10.67 -0.45 11.49
CA PRO A 88 11.17 0.12 12.73
C PRO A 88 10.06 0.36 13.76
N THR A 89 8.83 0.59 13.27
CA THR A 89 7.63 0.70 14.09
C THR A 89 6.45 0.06 13.38
N TRP A 90 5.47 -0.46 14.13
CA TRP A 90 4.24 -1.00 13.55
C TRP A 90 3.48 0.03 12.71
N ALA A 91 3.51 1.29 13.13
CA ALA A 91 2.86 2.40 12.44
C ALA A 91 3.40 2.62 11.03
N TRP A 92 4.66 2.29 10.77
CA TRP A 92 5.32 2.50 9.48
C TRP A 92 4.60 1.80 8.33
N ARG A 93 4.14 0.57 8.54
CA ARG A 93 3.47 -0.23 7.50
C ARG A 93 1.95 -0.12 7.53
N VAL A 94 1.40 0.25 8.67
CA VAL A 94 -0.06 0.27 8.89
C VAL A 94 -0.67 1.61 8.55
N LEU A 95 0.04 2.68 8.88
CA LEU A 95 -0.47 4.04 8.79
C LEU A 95 0.31 4.83 7.76
N ASN A 96 -0.40 5.60 6.94
CA ASN A 96 0.26 6.53 6.04
C ASN A 96 0.98 7.65 6.81
N GLU A 97 1.81 8.41 6.10
CA GLU A 97 2.65 9.44 6.69
C GLU A 97 1.85 10.50 7.46
N ASP A 98 0.70 10.91 6.93
CA ASP A 98 -0.12 11.96 7.55
C ASP A 98 -0.72 11.51 8.87
N ILE A 99 -1.15 10.25 8.96
CA ILE A 99 -1.64 9.66 10.23
C ILE A 99 -0.49 9.50 11.21
N ARG A 100 0.68 9.07 10.74
CA ARG A 100 1.87 8.97 11.60
C ARG A 100 2.31 10.31 12.18
N LYS A 101 2.10 11.43 11.48
CA LYS A 101 2.39 12.78 12.00
C LYS A 101 1.51 13.18 13.17
N ILE A 102 0.27 12.71 13.20
CA ILE A 102 -0.70 13.04 14.25
C ILE A 102 -0.75 12.00 15.38
N MET A 103 -0.09 10.89 15.19
CA MET A 103 0.00 9.81 16.18
C MET A 103 0.88 10.24 17.34
N PRO A 104 0.46 10.05 18.60
CA PRO A 104 1.31 10.25 19.77
C PRO A 104 2.60 9.45 19.64
N ASP A 105 3.74 10.07 20.00
CA ASP A 105 5.05 9.44 19.80
C ASP A 105 5.20 8.13 20.55
N GLU A 106 4.61 8.04 21.73
CA GLU A 106 4.63 6.83 22.57
C GLU A 106 3.91 5.65 21.91
N LEU A 107 2.97 5.91 21.01
CA LEU A 107 2.24 4.85 20.29
C LEU A 107 2.94 4.40 19.00
N LYS A 108 3.99 5.11 18.56
CA LYS A 108 4.71 4.76 17.33
C LYS A 108 5.61 3.54 17.50
N ASN A 109 6.10 3.30 18.72
CA ASN A 109 7.04 2.24 19.03
C ASN A 109 6.29 0.99 19.53
N ASN A 110 6.69 -0.19 19.07
CA ASN A 110 6.10 -1.46 19.50
C ASN A 110 6.30 -1.71 21.00
N ASP A 111 7.49 -1.42 21.53
CA ASP A 111 7.81 -1.64 22.95
C ASP A 111 6.98 -0.74 23.86
N ASP A 112 6.76 0.51 23.45
CA ASP A 112 5.93 1.44 24.20
C ASP A 112 4.44 1.05 24.12
N MET A 113 3.98 0.54 22.98
CA MET A 113 2.63 -0.05 22.87
C MET A 113 2.45 -1.22 23.85
N TRP A 114 3.42 -2.13 23.97
CA TRP A 114 3.36 -3.22 24.93
C TRP A 114 3.40 -2.73 26.39
N LYS A 115 4.12 -1.66 26.68
CA LYS A 115 4.21 -1.10 28.05
C LYS A 115 2.94 -0.34 28.45
N LEU A 116 2.42 0.53 27.57
CA LEU A 116 1.31 1.42 27.87
C LEU A 116 -0.04 0.77 27.67
N PHE A 117 -0.15 -0.08 26.65
CA PHE A 117 -1.39 -0.72 26.21
C PHE A 117 -1.25 -2.24 26.06
N PRO A 118 -0.86 -2.97 27.11
CA PRO A 118 -0.57 -4.40 27.01
C PRO A 118 -1.80 -5.23 26.62
N ARG A 119 -2.99 -4.86 27.11
CA ARG A 119 -4.24 -5.58 26.78
C ARG A 119 -4.67 -5.32 25.34
N VAL A 120 -4.63 -4.05 24.92
CA VAL A 120 -4.89 -3.66 23.53
C VAL A 120 -3.93 -4.39 22.60
N THR A 121 -2.63 -4.38 22.89
CA THR A 121 -1.59 -5.01 22.06
C THR A 121 -1.79 -6.52 21.98
N SER A 122 -2.07 -7.18 23.12
CA SER A 122 -2.40 -8.60 23.14
C SER A 122 -3.61 -8.95 22.30
N LYS A 123 -4.67 -8.16 22.39
CA LYS A 123 -5.90 -8.33 21.58
C LYS A 123 -5.63 -8.16 20.09
N LEU A 124 -4.91 -7.13 19.73
CA LEU A 124 -4.52 -6.87 18.34
C LEU A 124 -3.66 -8.02 17.75
N CYS A 125 -2.75 -8.57 18.55
CA CYS A 125 -1.96 -9.74 18.14
C CYS A 125 -2.81 -11.01 17.99
N ALA A 126 -3.72 -11.26 18.96
CA ALA A 126 -4.57 -12.44 18.95
C ALA A 126 -5.54 -12.48 17.76
N GLU A 127 -6.02 -11.32 17.33
CA GLU A 127 -6.94 -11.19 16.19
C GLU A 127 -6.28 -10.74 14.89
N TYR A 128 -4.95 -10.92 14.77
CA TYR A 128 -4.22 -10.62 13.54
C TYR A 128 -4.62 -11.55 12.41
N MET A 129 -4.73 -12.84 12.68
CA MET A 129 -5.01 -13.88 11.70
C MET A 129 -6.41 -14.48 11.91
N ALA A 130 -7.07 -14.78 10.80
CA ALA A 130 -8.30 -15.56 10.80
C ALA A 130 -8.20 -16.76 9.87
N PRO A 131 -8.90 -17.88 10.16
CA PRO A 131 -8.91 -19.03 9.27
C PRO A 131 -9.53 -18.68 7.92
N LEU A 132 -8.89 -19.16 6.86
CA LEU A 132 -9.38 -19.04 5.50
C LEU A 132 -10.45 -20.12 5.27
N LYS A 133 -11.63 -19.73 4.83
CA LYS A 133 -12.69 -20.67 4.52
C LYS A 133 -12.44 -21.31 3.16
N LEU A 134 -12.28 -22.62 3.12
CA LEU A 134 -12.04 -23.35 1.88
C LEU A 134 -13.20 -23.21 0.89
N ASP A 135 -14.45 -23.17 1.38
CA ASP A 135 -15.64 -22.96 0.54
C ASP A 135 -15.55 -21.65 -0.23
N ASP A 136 -14.98 -20.61 0.36
CA ASP A 136 -14.80 -19.32 -0.32
C ASP A 136 -13.84 -19.45 -1.52
N LEU A 137 -12.78 -20.24 -1.36
CA LEU A 137 -11.81 -20.49 -2.43
C LEU A 137 -12.40 -21.36 -3.55
N GLU A 138 -13.16 -22.39 -3.19
CA GLU A 138 -13.82 -23.24 -4.18
C GLU A 138 -14.89 -22.47 -4.95
N ASN A 139 -15.65 -21.60 -4.30
CA ASN A 139 -16.63 -20.74 -4.97
C ASN A 139 -15.96 -19.81 -5.99
N ILE A 140 -14.86 -19.17 -5.63
CA ILE A 140 -14.10 -18.32 -6.57
C ILE A 140 -13.55 -19.14 -7.74
N LYS A 141 -13.05 -20.36 -7.48
CA LYS A 141 -12.57 -21.24 -8.54
C LYS A 141 -13.67 -21.66 -9.51
N LEU A 142 -14.90 -21.86 -9.03
CA LEU A 142 -16.05 -22.15 -9.87
C LEU A 142 -16.44 -20.94 -10.73
N GLU A 143 -16.36 -19.73 -10.16
CA GLU A 143 -16.64 -18.49 -10.87
C GLU A 143 -15.58 -18.14 -11.93
N TYR A 144 -14.32 -18.48 -11.64
CA TYR A 144 -13.16 -18.18 -12.51
C TYR A 144 -12.48 -19.47 -13.01
N PRO A 145 -12.92 -20.05 -14.14
CA PRO A 145 -12.35 -21.30 -14.68
C PRO A 145 -10.88 -21.21 -15.09
N CYS A 146 -10.33 -20.00 -15.19
CA CYS A 146 -8.89 -19.79 -15.37
C CYS A 146 -8.07 -20.25 -14.16
N ILE A 147 -8.65 -20.36 -12.98
CA ILE A 147 -7.97 -20.90 -11.80
C ILE A 147 -7.87 -22.43 -11.92
N LYS A 148 -6.66 -22.91 -12.19
CA LYS A 148 -6.42 -24.36 -12.39
C LYS A 148 -6.18 -25.07 -11.06
N THR A 149 -5.45 -24.45 -10.15
CA THR A 149 -5.08 -25.05 -8.87
C THR A 149 -5.09 -24.01 -7.77
N ILE A 150 -5.70 -24.35 -6.63
CA ILE A 150 -5.55 -23.65 -5.36
C ILE A 150 -4.93 -24.65 -4.37
N TYR A 151 -3.89 -24.23 -3.69
CA TYR A 151 -3.20 -25.04 -2.70
C TYR A 151 -2.96 -24.21 -1.43
N THR A 152 -3.37 -24.78 -0.31
CA THR A 152 -3.22 -24.17 1.01
C THR A 152 -2.33 -25.03 1.90
N GLU A 153 -1.52 -24.41 2.74
CA GLU A 153 -0.69 -25.07 3.74
C GLU A 153 -0.87 -24.46 5.12
N ASN A 154 -0.63 -25.26 6.14
CA ASN A 154 -0.61 -24.81 7.52
C ASN A 154 0.74 -24.15 7.83
N GLN A 155 0.72 -22.86 8.18
CA GLN A 155 1.93 -22.10 8.44
C GLN A 155 2.72 -22.63 9.63
N LYS A 156 2.04 -23.11 10.69
CA LYS A 156 2.71 -23.68 11.87
C LYS A 156 3.41 -24.98 11.56
N GLU A 157 2.80 -25.86 10.75
CA GLU A 157 3.43 -27.11 10.31
C GLU A 157 4.64 -26.82 9.43
N PHE A 158 4.54 -25.83 8.55
CA PHE A 158 5.68 -25.37 7.77
C PHE A 158 6.83 -24.88 8.66
N GLU A 159 6.55 -24.10 9.72
CA GLU A 159 7.56 -23.66 10.68
C GLU A 159 8.18 -24.84 11.44
N GLN A 160 7.38 -25.78 11.90
CA GLN A 160 7.83 -26.97 12.64
C GLN A 160 8.64 -27.95 11.80
N SER A 161 8.37 -28.03 10.50
CA SER A 161 9.13 -28.89 9.58
C SER A 161 10.58 -28.44 9.38
N ARG A 162 10.93 -27.24 9.90
CA ARG A 162 12.27 -26.67 9.82
C ARG A 162 12.98 -26.87 11.13
N THR A 163 13.76 -27.96 11.18
CA THR A 163 14.53 -28.34 12.36
C THR A 163 15.57 -27.28 12.75
N PRO A 164 15.98 -27.21 14.04
CA PRO A 164 17.02 -26.31 14.50
C PRO A 164 18.36 -26.43 13.77
N ASP A 165 18.64 -27.61 13.20
CA ASP A 165 19.83 -27.89 12.40
C ASP A 165 19.79 -27.28 11.00
N ASN A 166 18.63 -26.77 10.58
CA ASN A 166 18.52 -25.98 9.36
C ASN A 166 19.09 -24.58 9.68
N PRO A 167 20.21 -24.17 9.08
CA PRO A 167 20.83 -22.86 9.36
C PRO A 167 19.93 -21.67 9.03
N PHE A 168 18.72 -21.93 8.53
CA PHE A 168 17.77 -20.91 8.10
C PHE A 168 16.64 -20.80 9.12
N SER A 169 16.79 -19.85 10.03
CA SER A 169 15.67 -19.45 10.87
C SER A 169 14.48 -19.04 10.00
N VAL A 170 13.28 -19.52 10.38
CA VAL A 170 12.05 -19.09 9.72
C VAL A 170 11.87 -17.58 9.96
N ASN A 171 11.94 -16.82 8.90
CA ASN A 171 11.68 -15.37 8.91
C ASN A 171 10.77 -14.99 7.75
N GLY A 172 10.35 -13.75 7.66
CA GLY A 172 9.48 -13.28 6.59
C GLY A 172 10.02 -13.55 5.18
N THR A 173 11.35 -13.59 5.02
CA THR A 173 12.02 -13.93 3.75
C THR A 173 11.79 -15.39 3.37
N SER A 174 11.81 -16.32 4.33
CA SER A 174 11.58 -17.75 4.09
C SER A 174 10.18 -18.03 3.54
N TYR A 175 9.16 -17.39 4.11
CA TYR A 175 7.78 -17.54 3.62
C TYR A 175 7.63 -17.02 2.20
N LEU A 176 8.30 -15.91 1.90
CA LEU A 176 8.26 -15.29 0.60
C LEU A 176 8.94 -16.20 -0.45
N GLN A 177 10.15 -16.66 -0.18
CA GLN A 177 10.90 -17.54 -1.07
C GLN A 177 10.15 -18.86 -1.33
N TYR A 178 9.62 -19.46 -0.26
CA TYR A 178 8.83 -20.67 -0.36
C TYR A 178 7.56 -20.45 -1.19
N GLY A 179 6.84 -19.36 -0.93
CA GLY A 179 5.63 -19.04 -1.66
C GLY A 179 5.86 -18.84 -3.16
N VAL A 180 6.94 -18.14 -3.52
CA VAL A 180 7.37 -17.97 -4.92
C VAL A 180 7.62 -19.33 -5.57
N TRP A 181 8.44 -20.18 -4.95
CA TRP A 181 8.73 -21.52 -5.46
C TRP A 181 7.48 -22.39 -5.55
N LYS A 182 6.69 -22.44 -4.48
CA LYS A 182 5.51 -23.33 -4.40
C LYS A 182 4.43 -22.96 -5.41
N SER A 183 4.15 -21.69 -5.58
CA SER A 183 3.18 -21.25 -6.58
C SER A 183 3.60 -21.59 -8.01
N PHE A 184 4.89 -21.45 -8.32
CA PHE A 184 5.42 -21.88 -9.61
C PHE A 184 5.39 -23.42 -9.77
N GLN A 185 5.68 -24.17 -8.71
CA GLN A 185 5.59 -25.64 -8.73
C GLN A 185 4.18 -26.13 -9.14
N LEU A 186 3.12 -25.48 -8.67
CA LEU A 186 1.75 -25.80 -9.08
C LEU A 186 1.55 -25.67 -10.59
N ALA A 187 2.13 -24.65 -11.19
CA ALA A 187 2.09 -24.48 -12.64
C ALA A 187 2.89 -25.58 -13.36
N GLN A 188 4.07 -25.95 -12.85
CA GLN A 188 4.88 -27.05 -13.41
C GLN A 188 4.17 -28.40 -13.34
N GLU A 189 3.51 -28.69 -12.22
CA GLU A 189 2.72 -29.91 -12.06
C GLU A 189 1.56 -29.98 -13.05
N TYR A 190 0.90 -28.83 -13.30
CA TYR A 190 -0.15 -28.72 -14.28
C TYR A 190 0.38 -28.88 -15.72
N GLU A 191 1.53 -28.28 -16.04
CA GLU A 191 2.23 -28.46 -17.32
C GLU A 191 2.48 -29.95 -17.59
N TYR A 192 3.03 -30.64 -16.60
CA TYR A 192 3.35 -32.07 -16.71
C TYR A 192 2.10 -32.93 -16.94
N LYS A 193 1.05 -32.72 -16.13
CA LYS A 193 -0.21 -33.47 -16.23
C LYS A 193 -0.94 -33.27 -17.55
N ASN A 194 -0.85 -32.08 -18.13
CA ASN A 194 -1.59 -31.73 -19.35
C ASN A 194 -0.72 -31.72 -20.61
N ASN A 195 0.55 -32.12 -20.50
CA ASN A 195 1.52 -32.09 -21.59
C ASN A 195 1.57 -30.76 -22.35
N ILE A 196 1.64 -29.66 -21.58
CA ILE A 196 1.76 -28.30 -22.10
C ILE A 196 2.99 -27.62 -21.50
N LYS A 197 3.39 -26.49 -22.10
CA LYS A 197 4.35 -25.57 -21.48
C LYS A 197 3.86 -24.14 -21.64
N TYR A 198 4.07 -23.34 -20.62
CA TYR A 198 3.83 -21.90 -20.66
C TYR A 198 5.02 -21.20 -21.35
N ASP A 199 4.74 -20.17 -22.10
CA ASP A 199 5.77 -19.32 -22.72
C ASP A 199 6.21 -18.21 -21.76
N PHE A 200 5.23 -17.67 -20.99
CA PHE A 200 5.45 -16.62 -20.01
C PHE A 200 4.81 -17.00 -18.67
N VAL A 201 5.46 -16.57 -17.61
CA VAL A 201 4.94 -16.77 -16.25
C VAL A 201 5.04 -15.45 -15.49
N ALA A 202 3.95 -15.07 -14.81
CA ALA A 202 3.95 -14.02 -13.81
C ALA A 202 3.87 -14.65 -12.42
N ILE A 203 4.65 -14.15 -11.47
CA ILE A 203 4.53 -14.47 -10.04
C ILE A 203 4.07 -13.21 -9.34
N ILE A 204 2.91 -13.26 -8.68
CA ILE A 204 2.25 -12.09 -8.10
C ILE A 204 1.87 -12.41 -6.65
N ARG A 205 2.10 -11.48 -5.74
CA ARG A 205 1.67 -11.63 -4.35
C ARG A 205 0.16 -11.56 -4.23
N ASN A 206 -0.41 -12.40 -3.38
CA ASN A 206 -1.85 -12.43 -3.09
C ASN A 206 -2.40 -11.13 -2.52
N ASP A 207 -1.56 -10.30 -1.92
CA ASP A 207 -1.90 -9.01 -1.33
C ASP A 207 -1.53 -7.81 -2.22
N SER A 208 -1.11 -8.05 -3.45
CA SER A 208 -0.89 -7.00 -4.47
C SER A 208 -2.14 -6.78 -5.31
N GLU A 209 -2.30 -5.56 -5.79
CA GLU A 209 -3.47 -5.17 -6.57
C GLU A 209 -3.08 -4.46 -7.86
N PRO A 210 -3.75 -4.78 -8.99
CA PRO A 210 -3.51 -4.09 -10.24
C PRO A 210 -3.80 -2.58 -10.13
N CYS A 211 -2.89 -1.75 -10.63
CA CYS A 211 -3.05 -0.31 -10.73
C CYS A 211 -3.01 0.22 -12.16
N GLY A 212 -3.00 -0.69 -13.13
CA GLY A 212 -2.98 -0.40 -14.55
C GLY A 212 -3.45 -1.59 -15.39
N SER A 213 -3.33 -1.50 -16.70
CA SER A 213 -3.70 -2.57 -17.61
C SER A 213 -2.65 -3.67 -17.63
N ALA A 214 -3.04 -4.91 -17.87
CA ALA A 214 -2.13 -6.00 -18.16
C ALA A 214 -1.19 -5.64 -19.32
N PRO A 215 0.05 -6.18 -19.34
CA PRO A 215 0.94 -6.00 -20.49
C PRO A 215 0.32 -6.59 -21.75
N SER A 216 0.63 -5.99 -22.90
CA SER A 216 0.24 -6.56 -24.17
C SER A 216 1.09 -7.81 -24.50
N ILE A 217 0.56 -8.70 -25.35
CA ILE A 217 1.34 -9.83 -25.86
C ILE A 217 2.62 -9.35 -26.56
N ASP A 218 2.55 -8.26 -27.32
CA ASP A 218 3.70 -7.68 -27.98
C ASP A 218 4.79 -7.22 -27.01
N ASP A 219 4.42 -6.72 -25.83
CA ASP A 219 5.38 -6.35 -24.80
C ASP A 219 6.04 -7.58 -24.18
N LEU A 220 5.28 -8.65 -23.97
CA LEU A 220 5.82 -9.93 -23.50
C LEU A 220 6.78 -10.57 -24.53
N LEU A 221 6.46 -10.47 -25.82
CA LEU A 221 7.29 -11.00 -26.89
C LEU A 221 8.65 -10.31 -26.99
N LYS A 222 8.77 -9.04 -26.55
CA LYS A 222 10.04 -8.30 -26.49
C LYS A 222 10.98 -8.77 -25.40
N LEU A 223 10.50 -9.57 -24.43
CA LEU A 223 11.32 -10.09 -23.35
C LEU A 223 12.34 -11.10 -23.87
N ASN A 224 13.56 -10.97 -23.39
CA ASN A 224 14.60 -11.96 -23.65
C ASN A 224 14.38 -13.19 -22.75
N PHE A 225 15.09 -14.28 -23.09
CA PHE A 225 14.94 -15.56 -22.37
C PHE A 225 15.27 -15.46 -20.87
N ASN A 226 16.15 -14.52 -20.48
CA ASN A 226 16.62 -14.34 -19.11
C ASN A 226 16.10 -13.05 -18.45
N ASP A 227 15.11 -12.39 -19.05
CA ASP A 227 14.51 -11.19 -18.47
C ASP A 227 13.51 -11.55 -17.37
N VAL A 228 13.70 -10.93 -16.21
CA VAL A 228 12.75 -10.92 -15.09
C VAL A 228 12.34 -9.47 -14.88
N CYS A 229 11.12 -9.14 -15.25
CA CYS A 229 10.57 -7.80 -15.07
C CYS A 229 9.92 -7.68 -13.71
N ASP A 230 10.41 -6.74 -12.90
CA ASP A 230 9.88 -6.40 -11.59
C ASP A 230 8.93 -5.19 -11.71
N ASP A 231 7.86 -5.17 -10.94
CA ASP A 231 6.90 -4.06 -10.90
C ASP A 231 7.53 -2.76 -10.40
N HIS A 232 8.46 -2.87 -9.46
CA HIS A 232 9.12 -1.75 -8.82
C HIS A 232 10.54 -2.11 -8.38
N ILE A 233 11.51 -1.24 -8.69
CA ILE A 233 12.90 -1.40 -8.24
C ILE A 233 13.23 -0.24 -7.29
N PRO A 234 13.01 -0.39 -5.96
CA PRO A 234 13.36 0.64 -5.01
C PRO A 234 14.89 0.75 -4.87
N ALA A 235 15.44 1.95 -5.10
CA ALA A 235 16.86 2.25 -4.89
C ALA A 235 17.83 1.23 -5.54
N GLY A 236 17.48 0.70 -6.71
CA GLY A 236 18.33 -0.27 -7.43
C GLY A 236 18.29 -1.69 -6.89
N MET A 237 17.41 -1.99 -5.92
CA MET A 237 17.21 -3.34 -5.41
C MET A 237 16.01 -4.02 -6.06
N PHE A 238 16.02 -5.34 -6.09
CA PHE A 238 14.92 -6.15 -6.58
C PHE A 238 13.74 -6.11 -5.60
N SER A 239 12.52 -5.75 -6.04
CA SER A 239 11.38 -5.62 -5.14
C SER A 239 10.82 -6.96 -4.70
N ILE A 240 10.94 -7.98 -5.55
CA ILE A 240 10.44 -9.34 -5.31
C ILE A 240 8.93 -9.41 -5.00
N GLY A 241 8.19 -8.37 -5.29
CA GLY A 241 6.76 -8.35 -5.06
C GLY A 241 6.01 -9.08 -6.17
N ASN A 242 6.17 -8.57 -7.36
CA ASN A 242 5.44 -9.01 -8.54
C ASN A 242 6.39 -9.02 -9.74
N ILE A 243 6.57 -10.17 -10.34
CA ILE A 243 7.52 -10.35 -11.44
C ILE A 243 6.86 -11.07 -12.61
N ILE A 244 7.34 -10.78 -13.82
CA ILE A 244 6.95 -11.49 -15.04
C ILE A 244 8.16 -11.70 -15.92
N GLY A 245 8.19 -12.82 -16.61
CA GLY A 245 9.26 -13.14 -17.56
C GLY A 245 8.91 -14.34 -18.42
N ARG A 246 9.85 -14.73 -19.27
CA ARG A 246 9.74 -16.01 -19.94
C ARG A 246 9.84 -17.15 -18.94
N ARG A 247 9.17 -18.25 -19.23
CA ARG A 247 9.10 -19.41 -18.33
C ARG A 247 10.46 -19.82 -17.78
N PHE A 248 11.52 -19.87 -18.64
CA PHE A 248 12.86 -20.22 -18.21
C PHE A 248 13.43 -19.26 -17.14
N ALA A 249 13.28 -17.97 -17.34
CA ALA A 249 13.76 -16.97 -16.39
C ALA A 249 13.02 -17.06 -15.04
N ILE A 250 11.71 -17.27 -15.08
CA ILE A 250 10.90 -17.39 -13.88
C ILE A 250 11.15 -18.72 -13.16
N GLU A 251 11.35 -19.83 -13.87
CA GLU A 251 11.78 -21.09 -13.28
C GLU A 251 13.10 -20.95 -12.53
N THR A 252 14.07 -20.33 -13.20
CA THR A 252 15.38 -20.05 -12.59
C THR A 252 15.24 -19.18 -11.36
N PHE A 253 14.42 -18.12 -11.43
CA PHE A 253 14.16 -17.24 -10.30
C PHE A 253 13.45 -17.99 -9.16
N ALA A 254 12.41 -18.75 -9.44
CA ALA A 254 11.62 -19.47 -8.44
C ALA A 254 12.48 -20.47 -7.63
N ASN A 255 13.51 -21.03 -8.23
CA ASN A 255 14.47 -21.88 -7.54
C ASN A 255 15.32 -21.14 -6.49
N TRP A 256 15.19 -19.83 -6.36
CA TRP A 256 15.81 -19.03 -5.30
C TRP A 256 15.64 -19.65 -3.89
N TYR A 257 14.50 -20.25 -3.62
CA TYR A 257 14.23 -20.96 -2.37
C TYR A 257 15.29 -22.04 -2.06
N HIS A 258 15.66 -22.85 -3.06
CA HIS A 258 16.63 -23.93 -2.91
C HIS A 258 18.09 -23.45 -2.89
N TYR A 259 18.38 -22.31 -3.51
CA TYR A 259 19.73 -21.75 -3.55
C TYR A 259 20.06 -20.83 -2.38
N ARG A 260 19.07 -20.49 -1.55
CA ARG A 260 19.24 -19.64 -0.39
C ARG A 260 20.42 -20.04 0.50
N PRO A 261 20.62 -21.32 0.89
CA PRO A 261 21.76 -21.73 1.71
C PRO A 261 23.11 -21.29 1.17
N TYR A 262 23.29 -21.46 -0.12
CA TYR A 262 24.56 -21.13 -0.79
C TYR A 262 24.78 -19.63 -0.93
N LEU A 263 23.72 -18.87 -1.13
CA LEU A 263 23.81 -17.42 -1.26
C LEU A 263 24.14 -16.73 0.06
N GLU A 264 23.60 -17.22 1.16
CA GLU A 264 23.82 -16.65 2.49
C GLU A 264 25.22 -16.94 3.04
N THR A 265 25.84 -18.04 2.66
CA THR A 265 27.20 -18.42 3.07
C THR A 265 28.28 -17.93 2.11
N SER A 266 27.93 -17.35 0.98
CA SER A 266 28.90 -16.91 -0.03
C SER A 266 29.70 -15.69 0.42
N PRO A 267 31.05 -15.77 0.48
CA PRO A 267 31.90 -14.63 0.84
C PRO A 267 31.91 -13.50 -0.22
N LEU A 268 31.38 -13.77 -1.41
CA LEU A 268 31.32 -12.79 -2.51
C LEU A 268 30.33 -11.66 -2.27
N PHE A 269 29.42 -11.81 -1.28
CA PHE A 269 28.35 -10.88 -1.08
C PHE A 269 28.30 -10.42 0.40
N TYR A 270 28.71 -9.21 0.62
CA TYR A 270 28.87 -8.60 1.97
C TYR A 270 27.57 -8.03 2.57
N TYR A 271 26.38 -8.45 2.11
CA TYR A 271 25.12 -7.89 2.57
C TYR A 271 24.42 -8.79 3.60
N SER A 272 23.49 -8.19 4.35
CA SER A 272 22.69 -8.93 5.33
C SER A 272 22.06 -10.18 4.69
N PRO A 273 22.38 -11.38 5.17
CA PRO A 273 21.89 -12.63 4.59
C PRO A 273 20.37 -12.78 4.70
N PHE A 274 19.72 -11.96 5.52
CA PHE A 274 18.29 -12.03 5.81
C PHE A 274 17.43 -11.05 5.00
N ALA A 275 18.04 -10.15 4.23
CA ALA A 275 17.30 -9.22 3.40
C ALA A 275 16.80 -9.91 2.12
N ALA A 276 15.49 -10.02 1.99
CA ALA A 276 14.85 -10.67 0.86
C ALA A 276 15.28 -10.08 -0.49
N HIS A 277 15.32 -8.76 -0.57
CA HIS A 277 15.70 -8.02 -1.79
C HIS A 277 17.14 -8.30 -2.23
N GLU A 278 18.07 -8.31 -1.27
CA GLU A 278 19.49 -8.59 -1.54
C GLU A 278 19.71 -10.03 -1.96
N SER A 279 19.06 -10.97 -1.28
CA SER A 279 19.13 -12.39 -1.60
C SER A 279 18.58 -12.69 -3.00
N ALA A 280 17.47 -12.08 -3.38
CA ALA A 280 16.89 -12.21 -4.71
C ALA A 280 17.82 -11.60 -5.80
N MET A 281 18.45 -10.45 -5.50
CA MET A 281 19.43 -9.83 -6.39
C MET A 281 20.64 -10.73 -6.59
N LYS A 282 21.21 -11.27 -5.52
CA LYS A 282 22.34 -12.21 -5.57
C LYS A 282 22.01 -13.43 -6.42
N HIS A 283 20.84 -14.04 -6.16
CA HIS A 283 20.36 -15.19 -6.92
C HIS A 283 20.25 -14.84 -8.41
N SER A 284 19.67 -13.71 -8.75
CA SER A 284 19.53 -13.27 -10.13
C SER A 284 20.87 -13.06 -10.83
N LEU A 285 21.84 -12.45 -10.14
CA LEU A 285 23.19 -12.21 -10.68
C LEU A 285 23.94 -13.53 -10.92
N VAL A 286 23.92 -14.47 -9.97
CA VAL A 286 24.59 -15.77 -10.07
C VAL A 286 24.03 -16.60 -11.23
N HIS A 287 22.73 -16.47 -11.50
CA HIS A 287 22.05 -17.23 -12.55
C HIS A 287 21.88 -16.48 -13.87
N ASN A 288 22.57 -15.36 -14.05
CA ASN A 288 22.53 -14.56 -15.27
C ASN A 288 21.11 -14.08 -15.62
N LEU A 289 20.27 -13.81 -14.63
CA LEU A 289 18.98 -13.17 -14.87
C LEU A 289 19.16 -11.66 -15.04
N ARG A 290 18.50 -11.10 -16.02
CA ARG A 290 18.48 -9.66 -16.25
C ARG A 290 17.22 -9.06 -15.65
N ILE A 291 17.41 -8.17 -14.68
CA ILE A 291 16.29 -7.51 -14.02
C ILE A 291 15.87 -6.31 -14.84
N CYS A 292 14.62 -6.32 -15.26
CA CYS A 292 13.96 -5.26 -16.01
C CYS A 292 12.89 -4.58 -15.15
N LYS A 293 12.57 -3.33 -15.46
CA LYS A 293 11.52 -2.58 -14.76
C LYS A 293 10.23 -2.56 -15.56
N GLY A 294 9.12 -2.82 -14.89
CA GLY A 294 7.82 -2.27 -15.27
C GLY A 294 7.10 -2.91 -16.44
N LEU A 295 6.65 -4.17 -16.31
CA LEU A 295 5.57 -4.70 -17.15
C LEU A 295 4.30 -5.01 -16.35
N LEU A 296 4.40 -5.15 -15.03
CA LEU A 296 3.26 -5.38 -14.17
C LEU A 296 2.96 -4.12 -13.37
N PRO A 297 1.94 -3.34 -13.73
CA PRO A 297 1.52 -2.20 -12.94
C PRO A 297 0.73 -2.69 -11.72
N MET A 298 1.46 -2.99 -10.64
CA MET A 298 0.91 -3.45 -9.37
C MET A 298 1.17 -2.44 -8.28
N ILE A 299 0.24 -2.31 -7.34
CA ILE A 299 0.43 -1.54 -6.11
C ILE A 299 0.89 -2.47 -5.00
N TYR A 300 1.91 -2.01 -4.24
CA TYR A 300 2.40 -2.73 -3.09
C TYR A 300 1.34 -3.00 -2.03
N ALA A 301 1.49 -4.15 -1.41
CA ALA A 301 0.76 -4.62 -0.26
C ALA A 301 0.61 -3.59 0.88
N GLU A 302 1.61 -2.76 1.10
CA GLU A 302 1.60 -1.74 2.15
C GLU A 302 0.50 -0.70 1.97
N THR A 303 0.25 -0.30 0.73
CA THR A 303 -0.84 0.63 0.40
C THR A 303 -2.20 -0.07 0.41
N LEU A 304 -2.22 -1.37 0.09
CA LEU A 304 -3.41 -2.21 0.13
C LEU A 304 -3.80 -2.63 1.54
N CYS A 305 -2.86 -2.60 2.46
CA CYS A 305 -3.11 -2.95 3.85
C CYS A 305 -4.24 -2.13 4.49
N LEU A 306 -4.63 -1.03 3.89
CA LEU A 306 -5.73 -0.18 4.37
C LEU A 306 -7.09 -0.57 3.79
N LYS A 307 -7.15 -1.38 2.73
CA LYS A 307 -8.41 -1.80 2.10
C LYS A 307 -9.01 -3.00 2.80
N GLY A 308 -10.24 -2.84 3.28
CA GLY A 308 -10.99 -3.91 3.91
C GLY A 308 -10.38 -4.45 5.20
N MET A 309 -9.33 -3.82 5.71
CA MET A 309 -8.79 -4.15 7.00
C MET A 309 -9.72 -3.69 8.11
N ARG A 310 -9.88 -4.54 9.10
CA ARG A 310 -10.69 -4.27 10.28
C ARG A 310 -9.78 -4.25 11.49
N LEU A 311 -9.67 -3.11 12.14
CA LEU A 311 -9.08 -3.10 13.47
C LEU A 311 -9.98 -3.95 14.40
N PRO A 312 -9.44 -4.93 15.13
CA PRO A 312 -10.19 -5.68 16.11
C PRO A 312 -10.93 -4.76 17.09
N ASN A 313 -12.04 -5.24 17.65
CA ASN A 313 -12.76 -4.45 18.67
C ASN A 313 -11.97 -4.44 19.97
N ILE A 314 -11.24 -3.38 20.21
CA ILE A 314 -10.37 -3.16 21.37
C ILE A 314 -11.02 -2.29 22.45
N SER A 315 -12.33 -2.05 22.38
CA SER A 315 -12.99 -1.05 23.27
C SER A 315 -12.88 -1.41 24.75
N LEU A 316 -12.96 -2.69 25.10
CA LEU A 316 -12.84 -3.15 26.49
C LEU A 316 -11.38 -3.05 26.97
N GLU A 317 -10.47 -3.57 26.18
CA GLU A 317 -9.02 -3.59 26.49
C GLU A 317 -8.48 -2.16 26.60
N LEU A 318 -8.89 -1.28 25.68
CA LEU A 318 -8.53 0.13 25.71
C LEU A 318 -9.02 0.83 26.99
N LYS A 319 -10.29 0.59 27.37
CA LYS A 319 -10.83 1.14 28.62
C LYS A 319 -10.01 0.70 29.82
N GLN A 320 -9.66 -0.58 29.91
CA GLN A 320 -8.87 -1.13 31.02
C GLN A 320 -7.44 -0.57 31.06
N ASP A 321 -6.78 -0.44 29.91
CA ASP A 321 -5.44 0.12 29.83
C ASP A 321 -5.44 1.63 30.17
N LEU A 322 -6.44 2.38 29.69
CA LEU A 322 -6.61 3.81 30.04
C LEU A 322 -6.91 4.02 31.52
N GLU A 323 -7.73 3.17 32.14
CA GLU A 323 -8.01 3.22 33.58
C GLU A 323 -6.72 2.96 34.40
N TYR A 324 -5.89 2.02 33.96
CA TYR A 324 -4.60 1.78 34.55
C TYR A 324 -3.69 3.02 34.44
N LEU A 325 -3.58 3.62 33.26
CA LEU A 325 -2.78 4.83 33.04
C LEU A 325 -3.30 6.05 33.81
N LYS A 326 -4.61 6.19 34.00
CA LYS A 326 -5.21 7.27 34.84
C LYS A 326 -4.78 7.19 36.30
N ASN A 327 -4.50 6.00 36.79
CA ASN A 327 -4.03 5.77 38.16
C ASN A 327 -2.50 5.87 38.29
N ASP A 328 -1.78 5.88 37.17
CA ASP A 328 -0.32 6.09 37.14
C ASP A 328 0.00 7.59 37.20
N LYS A 329 0.66 8.00 38.26
CA LYS A 329 1.08 9.41 38.49
C LYS A 329 2.03 9.95 37.42
N ASN A 330 2.64 9.09 36.62
CA ASN A 330 3.59 9.48 35.58
C ASN A 330 2.91 10.01 34.31
N HIS A 331 1.60 9.84 34.17
CA HIS A 331 0.87 10.26 32.98
C HIS A 331 -0.10 11.40 33.27
N SER A 332 -0.01 12.47 32.47
CA SER A 332 -0.93 13.59 32.58
C SER A 332 -2.31 13.24 31.99
N LYS A 333 -3.37 13.87 32.54
CA LYS A 333 -4.74 13.71 32.02
C LYS A 333 -4.85 14.11 30.52
N ILE A 334 -4.08 15.12 30.10
CA ILE A 334 -4.05 15.58 28.71
C ILE A 334 -3.50 14.49 27.79
N LYS A 335 -2.41 13.84 28.20
CA LYS A 335 -1.80 12.77 27.42
C LYS A 335 -2.69 11.55 27.29
N ILE A 336 -3.38 11.18 28.34
CA ILE A 336 -4.35 10.08 28.34
C ILE A 336 -5.51 10.37 27.36
N GLN A 337 -5.98 11.62 27.34
CA GLN A 337 -7.03 12.02 26.41
C GLN A 337 -6.53 11.97 24.93
N GLU A 338 -5.28 12.36 24.67
CA GLU A 338 -4.66 12.23 23.35
C GLU A 338 -4.60 10.77 22.87
N PHE A 339 -4.27 9.83 23.76
CA PHE A 339 -4.28 8.41 23.45
C PHE A 339 -5.69 7.90 23.12
N GLU A 340 -6.68 8.26 23.97
CA GLU A 340 -8.06 7.87 23.76
C GLU A 340 -8.59 8.36 22.42
N ASP A 341 -8.36 9.65 22.12
CA ASP A 341 -8.78 10.29 20.88
C ASP A 341 -8.13 9.63 19.65
N PHE A 342 -6.85 9.28 19.74
CA PHE A 342 -6.16 8.60 18.67
C PHE A 342 -6.71 7.20 18.39
N PHE A 343 -7.00 6.40 19.42
CA PHE A 343 -7.59 5.07 19.22
C PHE A 343 -9.03 5.13 18.70
N VAL A 344 -9.83 6.11 19.12
CA VAL A 344 -11.15 6.37 18.55
C VAL A 344 -11.02 6.73 17.07
N PHE A 345 -10.03 7.56 16.72
CA PHE A 345 -9.69 7.90 15.34
C PHE A 345 -9.31 6.65 14.54
N LEU A 346 -8.40 5.82 15.03
CA LEU A 346 -7.99 4.57 14.35
C LEU A 346 -9.18 3.64 14.11
N LYS A 347 -10.06 3.47 15.09
CA LYS A 347 -11.27 2.65 14.95
C LYS A 347 -12.17 3.15 13.82
N ASN A 348 -12.31 4.46 13.67
CA ASN A 348 -13.10 5.05 12.61
C ASN A 348 -12.38 4.96 11.24
N TYR A 349 -11.06 5.07 11.23
CA TYR A 349 -10.22 4.93 10.05
C TYR A 349 -10.29 3.51 9.46
N PHE A 350 -10.30 2.48 10.30
CA PHE A 350 -10.39 1.08 9.90
C PHE A 350 -11.82 0.54 9.81
N LYS A 351 -12.86 1.39 9.87
CA LYS A 351 -14.22 0.93 9.57
C LYS A 351 -14.26 0.38 8.15
N PRO A 352 -14.94 -0.78 7.95
CA PRO A 352 -15.14 -1.27 6.60
C PRO A 352 -15.89 -0.20 5.80
N LEU A 353 -15.32 0.17 4.67
CA LEU A 353 -15.96 1.07 3.73
C LEU A 353 -17.18 0.32 3.13
N SER A 354 -18.31 1.01 2.96
CA SER A 354 -19.42 0.49 2.18
C SER A 354 -18.91 0.18 0.76
N ASP A 355 -19.52 -0.81 0.11
CA ASP A 355 -19.07 -1.34 -1.20
C ASP A 355 -18.92 -0.28 -2.31
N ASN A 356 -19.50 0.91 -2.12
CA ASN A 356 -19.43 2.04 -3.04
C ASN A 356 -18.27 3.02 -2.78
N ALA A 357 -17.47 2.83 -1.73
CA ALA A 357 -16.45 3.80 -1.30
C ALA A 357 -15.07 3.61 -1.96
N TYR A 358 -14.90 2.64 -2.83
CA TYR A 358 -13.64 2.39 -3.54
C TYR A 358 -13.56 3.17 -4.86
N LYS A 359 -13.54 4.50 -4.79
CA LYS A 359 -13.12 5.29 -5.95
C LYS A 359 -11.61 5.55 -5.88
N TYR A 360 -10.89 4.95 -6.80
CA TYR A 360 -9.51 5.35 -7.11
C TYR A 360 -9.52 6.73 -7.74
N SER A 361 -8.91 7.72 -7.12
CA SER A 361 -8.43 8.89 -7.86
C SER A 361 -6.96 8.65 -8.21
N ARG A 362 -6.69 8.40 -9.47
CA ARG A 362 -5.37 8.53 -10.05
C ARG A 362 -5.06 10.03 -10.17
N ASN A 363 -4.08 10.52 -9.45
CA ASN A 363 -3.43 11.76 -9.87
C ASN A 363 -2.52 11.42 -11.05
N SER A 364 -2.66 12.16 -12.15
CA SER A 364 -1.95 12.04 -13.42
C SER A 364 -0.42 12.19 -13.35
N ASN A 365 0.15 12.36 -12.16
CA ASN A 365 1.57 12.61 -11.92
C ASN A 365 2.33 11.42 -11.27
N GLY A 366 1.78 10.20 -11.29
CA GLY A 366 2.54 9.01 -10.88
C GLY A 366 2.72 8.85 -9.37
N ASP A 367 2.13 9.70 -8.55
CA ASP A 367 2.16 9.56 -7.10
C ASP A 367 1.15 8.49 -6.63
N ASN A 368 1.60 7.73 -5.63
CA ASN A 368 0.90 6.63 -4.98
C ASN A 368 -0.59 6.92 -4.80
N GLY A 369 -1.43 6.02 -5.32
CA GLY A 369 -2.88 6.16 -5.25
C GLY A 369 -3.36 6.43 -3.83
N HIS A 370 -4.06 7.55 -3.65
CA HIS A 370 -4.65 7.91 -2.38
C HIS A 370 -5.99 7.20 -2.22
N TYR A 371 -6.22 6.61 -1.06
CA TYR A 371 -7.46 5.93 -0.71
C TYR A 371 -8.41 6.91 0.00
N HIS A 372 -9.64 6.99 -0.47
CA HIS A 372 -10.70 7.72 0.22
C HIS A 372 -11.34 6.82 1.27
N ILE A 373 -11.24 7.19 2.53
CA ILE A 373 -11.66 6.33 3.66
C ILE A 373 -12.93 6.85 4.32
N LEU A 374 -13.28 8.10 4.11
CA LEU A 374 -14.37 8.76 4.80
C LEU A 374 -15.31 9.46 3.80
N ASP A 375 -16.61 9.34 4.02
CA ASP A 375 -17.61 10.20 3.43
C ASP A 375 -17.60 11.55 4.18
N ASN A 376 -17.92 12.64 3.46
CA ASN A 376 -18.10 14.01 4.00
C ASN A 376 -16.87 14.94 3.96
N GLY A 377 -16.06 14.87 2.92
CA GLY A 377 -15.05 15.91 2.62
C GLY A 377 -15.69 17.28 2.40
N ILE A 378 -16.88 17.33 1.78
CA ILE A 378 -17.70 18.53 1.64
C ILE A 378 -18.02 19.13 3.02
N ILE A 379 -18.55 18.32 3.95
CA ILE A 379 -18.89 18.77 5.32
C ILE A 379 -17.65 19.30 6.05
N LYS A 380 -16.49 18.66 5.83
CA LYS A 380 -15.23 19.15 6.37
C LYS A 380 -14.89 20.54 5.87
N ILE A 381 -15.04 20.81 4.57
CA ILE A 381 -14.78 22.14 4.00
C ILE A 381 -15.82 23.14 4.51
N GLU A 382 -17.10 22.76 4.55
CA GLU A 382 -18.17 23.62 5.06
C GLU A 382 -17.97 24.02 6.53
N ASN A 383 -17.49 23.10 7.36
CA ASN A 383 -17.19 23.35 8.77
C ASN A 383 -15.83 24.01 9.01
N SER A 384 -15.02 24.23 7.96
CA SER A 384 -13.75 24.94 8.08
C SER A 384 -13.98 26.42 8.43
N LEU A 385 -13.06 26.97 9.24
CA LEU A 385 -13.12 28.41 9.58
C LEU A 385 -13.14 29.30 8.34
N SER A 386 -12.34 28.95 7.31
CA SER A 386 -12.29 29.69 6.04
C SER A 386 -13.66 29.75 5.37
N PHE A 387 -14.36 28.62 5.25
CA PHE A 387 -15.67 28.60 4.61
C PHE A 387 -16.72 29.35 5.42
N GLN A 388 -16.76 29.15 6.74
CA GLN A 388 -17.70 29.83 7.63
C GLN A 388 -17.52 31.34 7.63
N LEU A 389 -16.28 31.85 7.70
CA LEU A 389 -15.99 33.30 7.60
C LEU A 389 -16.36 33.84 6.23
N GLY A 390 -16.06 33.14 5.16
CA GLY A 390 -16.43 33.53 3.80
C GLY A 390 -17.95 33.63 3.63
N LYS A 391 -18.70 32.68 4.17
CA LYS A 391 -20.17 32.66 4.18
C LYS A 391 -20.74 33.90 4.93
N VAL A 392 -20.20 34.22 6.10
CA VAL A 392 -20.59 35.41 6.88
C VAL A 392 -20.29 36.70 6.11
N MET A 393 -19.12 36.79 5.47
CA MET A 393 -18.77 37.96 4.67
C MET A 393 -19.72 38.16 3.49
N ILE A 394 -19.97 37.12 2.71
CA ILE A 394 -20.84 37.18 1.52
C ILE A 394 -22.28 37.54 1.93
N SER A 395 -22.81 36.90 2.95
CA SER A 395 -24.20 37.14 3.40
C SER A 395 -24.40 38.56 3.91
N ASN A 396 -23.42 39.12 4.64
CA ASN A 396 -23.53 40.45 5.24
C ASN A 396 -23.09 41.59 4.31
N SER A 397 -22.39 41.30 3.22
CA SER A 397 -22.03 42.32 2.22
C SER A 397 -23.21 42.80 1.35
N LYS A 398 -24.39 42.17 1.48
CA LYS A 398 -25.58 42.53 0.67
C LYS A 398 -26.39 43.70 1.21
N THR A 399 -26.19 44.07 2.46
CA THR A 399 -26.95 45.14 3.11
C THR A 399 -26.05 46.10 3.89
N PHE A 400 -26.43 47.36 4.00
CA PHE A 400 -25.66 48.36 4.75
C PHE A 400 -25.53 47.98 6.24
N SER A 401 -26.63 47.56 6.86
CA SER A 401 -26.63 47.09 8.24
C SER A 401 -25.75 45.85 8.42
N GLY A 402 -25.71 44.97 7.41
CA GLY A 402 -24.81 43.82 7.37
C GLY A 402 -23.32 44.19 7.41
N TYR A 403 -22.93 45.25 6.69
CA TYR A 403 -21.56 45.79 6.75
C TYR A 403 -21.17 46.23 8.15
N ILE A 404 -22.03 46.96 8.84
CA ILE A 404 -21.79 47.48 10.19
C ILE A 404 -21.68 46.34 11.21
N LEU A 405 -22.51 45.32 11.09
CA LEU A 405 -22.55 44.18 12.02
C LEU A 405 -21.54 43.08 11.68
N MET A 406 -20.90 43.13 10.50
CA MET A 406 -19.99 42.07 10.01
C MET A 406 -18.85 41.75 10.99
N PRO A 407 -18.11 42.74 11.57
CA PRO A 407 -17.03 42.44 12.51
C PRO A 407 -17.50 41.63 13.71
N PHE A 408 -18.63 41.96 14.28
CA PHE A 408 -19.21 41.25 15.44
C PHE A 408 -19.61 39.83 15.08
N LYS A 409 -20.20 39.63 13.89
CA LYS A 409 -20.59 38.31 13.40
C LYS A 409 -19.36 37.43 13.10
N LEU A 410 -18.29 38.01 12.54
CA LEU A 410 -17.04 37.30 12.30
C LEU A 410 -16.40 36.84 13.63
N ILE A 411 -16.33 37.71 14.63
CA ILE A 411 -15.80 37.36 15.96
C ILE A 411 -16.65 36.26 16.59
N ARG A 412 -17.97 36.37 16.54
CA ARG A 412 -18.88 35.32 17.06
C ARG A 412 -18.68 34.00 16.34
N THR A 413 -18.52 34.00 15.03
CA THR A 413 -18.24 32.79 14.23
C THR A 413 -16.94 32.13 14.67
N ILE A 414 -15.88 32.92 14.90
CA ILE A 414 -14.60 32.39 15.41
C ILE A 414 -14.77 31.75 16.80
N GLN A 415 -15.53 32.40 17.68
CA GLN A 415 -15.77 31.91 19.03
C GLN A 415 -16.55 30.58 19.03
N ILE A 416 -17.61 30.51 18.21
CA ILE A 416 -18.39 29.27 18.02
C ILE A 416 -17.49 28.18 17.44
N TRP A 417 -16.78 28.48 16.36
CA TRP A 417 -15.88 27.53 15.72
C TRP A 417 -14.80 26.98 16.67
N LYS A 418 -14.21 27.84 17.51
CA LYS A 418 -13.25 27.40 18.53
C LYS A 418 -13.86 26.50 19.60
N LYS A 419 -15.12 26.70 19.98
CA LYS A 419 -15.82 25.84 20.93
C LYS A 419 -16.22 24.48 20.32
N GLU A 420 -16.61 24.49 19.05
CA GLU A 420 -17.04 23.29 18.32
C GLU A 420 -15.88 22.51 17.72
N LYS A 421 -14.69 23.12 17.63
CA LYS A 421 -13.50 22.43 17.14
C LYS A 421 -13.17 21.31 18.12
N LYS A 422 -13.73 20.15 17.87
CA LYS A 422 -13.29 18.90 18.50
C LYS A 422 -11.81 18.71 18.17
N HIS A 423 -11.02 18.27 19.15
CA HIS A 423 -9.58 18.14 19.08
C HIS A 423 -9.10 17.00 18.15
N PHE A 424 -9.91 16.64 17.15
CA PHE A 424 -9.54 15.66 16.17
C PHE A 424 -8.62 16.27 15.13
N PRO A 425 -7.44 15.68 14.91
CA PRO A 425 -6.64 16.03 13.76
C PRO A 425 -7.47 15.78 12.50
N SER A 426 -7.65 16.80 11.71
CA SER A 426 -8.39 16.68 10.48
C SER A 426 -7.55 15.96 9.45
N LEU A 427 -8.00 14.82 8.97
CA LEU A 427 -7.37 14.13 7.85
C LEU A 427 -7.24 15.06 6.63
N PRO A 428 -6.20 14.89 5.82
CA PRO A 428 -6.10 15.54 4.52
C PRO A 428 -7.33 15.29 3.65
N LEU A 429 -7.67 16.25 2.80
CA LEU A 429 -8.91 16.20 2.02
C LEU A 429 -8.98 14.99 1.07
N HIS A 430 -7.84 14.51 0.57
CA HIS A 430 -7.76 13.38 -0.35
C HIS A 430 -8.15 12.01 0.26
N PHE A 431 -8.37 11.95 1.58
CA PHE A 431 -8.89 10.74 2.24
C PHE A 431 -10.41 10.57 2.12
N TYR A 432 -11.11 11.57 1.59
CA TYR A 432 -12.57 11.55 1.51
C TYR A 432 -13.04 11.07 0.14
N SER A 433 -14.10 10.28 0.12
CA SER A 433 -14.69 9.71 -1.11
C SER A 433 -15.23 10.79 -2.05
N ASP A 434 -15.67 11.92 -1.51
CA ASP A 434 -16.16 13.12 -2.20
C ASP A 434 -15.06 14.18 -2.41
N TYR A 435 -13.79 13.72 -2.58
CA TYR A 435 -12.62 14.61 -2.72
C TYR A 435 -12.77 15.67 -3.81
N ASP A 436 -13.23 15.27 -4.99
CA ASP A 436 -13.32 16.18 -6.15
C ASP A 436 -14.37 17.28 -5.91
N GLU A 437 -15.49 16.93 -5.31
CA GLU A 437 -16.54 17.87 -4.93
C GLU A 437 -16.08 18.78 -3.79
N ALA A 438 -15.43 18.20 -2.79
CA ALA A 438 -14.84 18.94 -1.68
C ALA A 438 -13.72 19.89 -2.14
N LEU A 439 -12.92 19.48 -3.15
CA LEU A 439 -11.89 20.32 -3.76
C LEU A 439 -12.52 21.49 -4.56
N LYS A 440 -13.61 21.25 -5.28
CA LYS A 440 -14.38 22.32 -5.94
C LYS A 440 -14.88 23.34 -4.91
N LEU A 441 -15.42 22.85 -3.79
CA LEU A 441 -15.89 23.72 -2.70
C LEU A 441 -14.74 24.51 -2.03
N LYS A 442 -13.58 23.87 -1.81
CA LYS A 442 -12.36 24.52 -1.31
C LYS A 442 -11.84 25.59 -2.26
N ASN A 443 -12.03 25.43 -3.55
CA ASN A 443 -11.68 26.41 -4.58
C ASN A 443 -12.79 27.43 -4.84
N SER A 444 -13.93 27.34 -4.17
CA SER A 444 -15.03 28.28 -4.30
C SER A 444 -14.64 29.69 -3.79
N PHE A 445 -15.36 30.69 -4.31
CA PHE A 445 -15.19 32.05 -3.86
C PHE A 445 -15.42 32.21 -2.35
N THR A 446 -16.42 31.52 -1.81
CA THR A 446 -16.73 31.52 -0.37
C THR A 446 -15.55 31.07 0.47
N TYR A 447 -14.90 29.96 0.11
CA TYR A 447 -13.75 29.47 0.84
C TYR A 447 -12.54 30.42 0.71
N LYS A 448 -12.25 30.87 -0.52
CA LYS A 448 -11.10 31.73 -0.82
C LYS A 448 -11.16 33.08 -0.13
N ILE A 449 -12.33 33.72 -0.03
CA ILE A 449 -12.46 34.99 0.68
C ILE A 449 -12.20 34.84 2.19
N GLY A 450 -12.65 33.72 2.80
CA GLY A 450 -12.36 33.44 4.21
C GLY A 450 -10.89 33.12 4.47
N GLU A 451 -10.25 32.39 3.55
CA GLU A 451 -8.81 32.12 3.59
C GLU A 451 -7.98 33.39 3.53
N LEU A 452 -8.34 34.31 2.63
CA LEU A 452 -7.71 35.64 2.52
C LEU A 452 -7.90 36.46 3.80
N LEU A 453 -9.09 36.41 4.42
CA LEU A 453 -9.34 37.12 5.68
C LEU A 453 -8.48 36.58 6.84
N ILE A 454 -8.35 35.26 6.95
CA ILE A 454 -7.49 34.66 7.97
C ILE A 454 -6.03 35.08 7.76
N HIS A 455 -5.56 35.05 6.51
CA HIS A 455 -4.21 35.51 6.17
C HIS A 455 -3.99 36.98 6.52
N ALA A 456 -4.93 37.85 6.17
CA ALA A 456 -4.88 39.28 6.47
C ALA A 456 -4.82 39.53 7.98
N HIS A 457 -5.62 38.79 8.75
CA HIS A 457 -5.63 38.96 10.21
C HIS A 457 -4.31 38.50 10.85
N ARG A 458 -3.67 37.45 10.34
CA ARG A 458 -2.34 37.03 10.81
C ARG A 458 -1.26 38.10 10.58
N LYS A 459 -1.39 38.90 9.54
CA LYS A 459 -0.46 39.98 9.15
C LYS A 459 -1.01 41.40 9.39
N TRP A 460 -1.97 41.55 10.30
CA TRP A 460 -2.68 42.81 10.50
C TRP A 460 -1.74 44.02 10.71
N TYR A 461 -0.65 43.81 11.46
CA TYR A 461 0.38 44.83 11.78
C TYR A 461 1.36 45.11 10.61
N LEU A 462 1.33 44.33 9.53
CA LEU A 462 2.12 44.51 8.31
C LEU A 462 1.24 44.95 7.11
N GLY A 463 0.10 45.56 7.35
CA GLY A 463 -0.81 46.00 6.29
C GLY A 463 -1.63 44.86 5.65
N GLY A 464 -1.79 43.73 6.33
CA GLY A 464 -2.49 42.56 5.79
C GLY A 464 -3.91 42.83 5.31
N TYR A 465 -4.63 43.77 5.90
CA TYR A 465 -5.97 44.16 5.43
C TYR A 465 -5.96 44.95 4.13
N LEU A 466 -4.89 45.70 3.82
CA LEU A 466 -4.71 46.35 2.52
C LEU A 466 -4.43 45.30 1.45
N GLU A 467 -3.58 44.34 1.76
CA GLU A 467 -3.30 43.17 0.89
C GLU A 467 -4.58 42.39 0.61
N PHE A 468 -5.42 42.19 1.63
CA PHE A 468 -6.72 41.54 1.50
C PHE A 468 -7.62 42.24 0.48
N TYR A 469 -7.73 43.56 0.56
CA TYR A 469 -8.55 44.34 -0.37
C TYR A 469 -8.12 44.14 -1.83
N TRP A 470 -6.83 44.23 -2.10
CA TRP A 470 -6.28 44.00 -3.45
C TRP A 470 -6.50 42.59 -3.95
N LYS A 471 -6.23 41.58 -3.13
CA LYS A 471 -6.46 40.17 -3.49
C LYS A 471 -7.94 39.86 -3.70
N LEU A 472 -8.83 40.48 -2.95
CA LEU A 472 -10.27 40.34 -3.14
C LEU A 472 -10.73 40.91 -4.49
N LEU A 473 -10.20 42.07 -4.90
CA LEU A 473 -10.47 42.61 -6.22
C LEU A 473 -10.00 41.70 -7.35
N GLN A 474 -8.80 41.17 -7.25
CA GLN A 474 -8.27 40.20 -8.21
C GLN A 474 -9.12 38.92 -8.27
N LEU A 475 -9.57 38.44 -7.13
CA LEU A 475 -10.42 37.25 -7.07
C LEU A 475 -11.79 37.50 -7.73
N LYS A 476 -12.37 38.68 -7.55
CA LYS A 476 -13.61 39.09 -8.23
C LYS A 476 -13.45 39.24 -9.74
N GLN A 477 -12.32 39.78 -10.21
CA GLN A 477 -12.03 39.86 -11.65
C GLN A 477 -11.89 38.49 -12.31
N LYS A 478 -11.18 37.55 -11.66
CA LYS A 478 -11.05 36.19 -12.15
C LYS A 478 -12.37 35.44 -12.28
N LEU A 479 -13.37 35.78 -11.47
CA LEU A 479 -14.70 35.19 -11.54
C LEU A 479 -15.60 35.82 -12.61
N LYS A 480 -15.34 37.08 -13.00
CA LYS A 480 -16.08 37.72 -14.11
C LYS A 480 -15.58 37.24 -15.48
N ASN A 481 -14.35 36.72 -15.56
CA ASN A 481 -13.71 36.29 -16.79
C ASN A 481 -13.81 34.75 -16.99
N LYS A 482 -14.53 34.04 -16.13
CA LYS A 482 -14.95 32.63 -16.26
C LYS A 482 -16.45 32.56 -16.54
#